data_afd181ea3256531d882bd81c0d8217ca
#
_entry.id   afd181ea3256531d882bd81c0d8217ca
#
_cell.length_a   1.000
_cell.length_b   1.000
_cell.length_c   1.000
_cell.angle_alpha   90.00
_cell.angle_beta   90.00
_cell.angle_gamma   90.00
#
_symmetry.space_group_name_H-M   'P 1'
#
loop_
_entity.id
_entity.type
_entity.pdbx_description
1 polymer ?
#
loop_
_entity_poly.entity_id
_entity_poly.type
_entity_poly.pdbx_seq_one_letter_code
_entity_poly.pdbx_strand_id
1 'polypeptide(L)'
;MRGLEGTPVLLEEAVGLSDQVLGCIRRLAEKLSGRSAQIENRWRRRRARSGFRGDDARLRALAALNPVASAELLAAGDLGGFFERVDYHGRRLAKLNVAPGEVLASLREYEEALLPDLRRAFPRDSSSYLWSLQHLYLCILMTLNDAYFKVRDMEAQVFYQLFDDELESGSVEELLNRALERLIQAFNAQGGLVLLLPGPAPAAGDPFLVKAWRGMEPELARQFGGPVDQGFSGGVARRGRPQIVLDARQNRRILSAEIRTVFRSLWAVPLMVKGKVTGVLHMGFAREYNCLPREMKLLEAVADRCALAVEKAQLMEALAQREQQIRKLGEHMLKVEEEERRRIGRELHDEVGQAMLVVRLYLEMLQQELPQHAPQLAPKVQEALQLIDGTIRDMRRLIAALSPSLLQQLGLAAALRQFVTGFGRTFPVHVRLRLSRLGELPQDTQIMLYRLVQECFTNVIKHSKAENVLLSVHRSNGRMHLKVEDDGIGFDLAQAAQKRESFGLSGMRERVVLLGGRMEIKTRQGGGTKIDIRIPI
;
A
#
# COMPACT_ATOMS: atom_id res chain seq x y z
N MET A 1 -8.94 -32.67 1.09
CA MET A 1 -9.43 -32.58 2.46
C MET A 1 -10.63 -33.50 2.63
N ARG A 2 -10.38 -34.71 3.13
CA ARG A 2 -11.42 -35.68 3.55
C ARG A 2 -11.60 -35.47 5.05
N GLY A 3 -12.82 -35.18 5.49
CA GLY A 3 -13.12 -35.10 6.91
C GLY A 3 -14.27 -34.14 7.18
N LEU A 4 -15.50 -34.65 7.22
CA LEU A 4 -16.66 -34.28 8.04
C LEU A 4 -17.96 -34.85 7.43
N GLU A 5 -17.90 -36.13 6.98
CA GLU A 5 -19.12 -36.89 6.62
C GLU A 5 -19.79 -37.54 7.85
N GLY A 6 -19.38 -37.22 9.09
CA GLY A 6 -19.83 -37.90 10.31
C GLY A 6 -20.81 -37.14 11.21
N THR A 7 -21.32 -35.97 10.80
CA THR A 7 -22.07 -35.08 11.71
C THR A 7 -23.52 -35.50 12.05
N PRO A 8 -24.31 -36.17 11.20
CA PRO A 8 -25.66 -36.59 11.59
C PRO A 8 -25.67 -37.68 12.67
N VAL A 9 -24.80 -38.63 12.61
CA VAL A 9 -24.75 -39.82 13.52
C VAL A 9 -24.30 -39.43 14.92
N LEU A 10 -23.39 -38.45 15.07
CA LEU A 10 -22.94 -37.96 16.38
C LEU A 10 -23.99 -37.14 17.13
N LEU A 11 -24.90 -36.46 16.40
CA LEU A 11 -25.99 -35.72 17.01
C LEU A 11 -27.12 -36.63 17.49
N GLU A 12 -27.43 -37.72 16.80
CA GLU A 12 -28.40 -38.75 17.25
C GLU A 12 -27.98 -39.40 18.56
N GLU A 13 -26.70 -39.77 18.72
CA GLU A 13 -26.15 -40.36 19.94
C GLU A 13 -25.95 -39.31 21.06
N ALA A 14 -25.54 -38.10 20.75
CA ALA A 14 -25.21 -37.08 21.76
C ALA A 14 -26.44 -36.40 22.38
N VAL A 15 -27.59 -36.37 21.68
CA VAL A 15 -28.80 -35.65 22.15
C VAL A 15 -29.83 -36.59 22.75
N GLY A 16 -29.67 -37.89 22.70
CA GLY A 16 -30.46 -38.86 23.45
C GLY A 16 -31.97 -38.79 23.19
N LEU A 17 -32.38 -38.58 21.91
CA LEU A 17 -33.79 -38.75 21.55
C LEU A 17 -34.18 -40.21 21.68
N SER A 18 -34.69 -40.57 22.85
CA SER A 18 -35.17 -41.93 23.08
C SER A 18 -36.37 -42.27 22.18
N ASP A 19 -36.54 -43.56 21.85
CA ASP A 19 -37.70 -44.02 21.07
C ASP A 19 -39.03 -43.56 21.66
N GLN A 20 -39.09 -43.38 22.96
CA GLN A 20 -40.25 -42.83 23.64
C GLN A 20 -40.53 -41.38 23.26
N VAL A 21 -39.50 -40.51 23.21
CA VAL A 21 -39.61 -39.12 22.79
C VAL A 21 -40.04 -39.04 21.34
N LEU A 22 -39.37 -39.78 20.46
CA LEU A 22 -39.70 -39.87 19.04
C LEU A 22 -41.13 -40.36 18.79
N GLY A 23 -41.59 -41.37 19.52
CA GLY A 23 -42.95 -41.86 19.45
C GLY A 23 -43.99 -40.80 19.92
N CYS A 24 -43.67 -39.98 20.92
CA CYS A 24 -44.52 -38.87 21.34
C CYS A 24 -44.57 -37.77 20.27
N ILE A 25 -43.42 -37.37 19.70
CA ILE A 25 -43.31 -36.34 18.66
C ILE A 25 -44.06 -36.78 17.39
N ARG A 26 -43.91 -38.03 16.95
CA ARG A 26 -44.63 -38.58 15.80
C ARG A 26 -46.15 -38.51 15.99
N ARG A 27 -46.68 -39.01 17.12
CA ARG A 27 -48.11 -38.93 17.44
C ARG A 27 -48.62 -37.49 17.54
N LEU A 28 -47.80 -36.58 18.06
CA LEU A 28 -48.13 -35.15 18.15
C LEU A 28 -48.22 -34.56 16.73
N ALA A 29 -47.26 -34.84 15.85
CA ALA A 29 -47.26 -34.40 14.48
C ALA A 29 -48.49 -34.90 13.70
N GLU A 30 -48.79 -36.19 13.77
CA GLU A 30 -49.97 -36.80 13.15
C GLU A 30 -51.27 -36.16 13.60
N LYS A 31 -51.43 -35.98 14.92
CA LYS A 31 -52.69 -35.49 15.52
C LYS A 31 -52.92 -33.99 15.26
N LEU A 32 -51.87 -33.20 15.14
CA LEU A 32 -51.94 -31.74 14.99
C LEU A 32 -51.72 -31.24 13.55
N SER A 33 -51.38 -32.10 12.62
CA SER A 33 -51.14 -31.72 11.21
C SER A 33 -52.32 -30.94 10.61
N GLY A 34 -53.56 -31.38 10.82
CA GLY A 34 -54.76 -30.71 10.35
C GLY A 34 -55.07 -29.33 11.00
N ARG A 35 -54.32 -28.97 12.04
CA ARG A 35 -54.47 -27.68 12.77
C ARG A 35 -53.26 -26.75 12.61
N SER A 36 -52.29 -27.16 11.80
CA SER A 36 -51.02 -26.45 11.61
C SER A 36 -51.21 -24.98 11.25
N ALA A 37 -52.08 -24.66 10.31
CA ALA A 37 -52.38 -23.30 9.89
C ALA A 37 -52.98 -22.42 11.00
N GLN A 38 -53.83 -23.02 11.88
CA GLN A 38 -54.43 -22.28 13.00
C GLN A 38 -53.40 -21.98 14.09
N ILE A 39 -52.49 -22.94 14.38
CA ILE A 39 -51.41 -22.79 15.35
C ILE A 39 -50.44 -21.74 14.85
N GLU A 40 -50.03 -21.80 13.58
CA GLU A 40 -49.14 -20.82 12.95
C GLU A 40 -49.73 -19.40 12.94
N ASN A 41 -51.04 -19.24 12.66
CA ASN A 41 -51.68 -17.94 12.71
C ASN A 41 -51.71 -17.36 14.14
N ARG A 42 -51.92 -18.20 15.19
CA ARG A 42 -51.82 -17.75 16.58
C ARG A 42 -50.41 -17.33 16.94
N TRP A 43 -49.41 -18.09 16.52
CA TRP A 43 -47.98 -17.76 16.71
C TRP A 43 -47.61 -16.45 16.01
N ARG A 44 -47.99 -16.24 14.75
CA ARG A 44 -47.76 -14.98 14.01
C ARG A 44 -48.38 -13.78 14.75
N ARG A 45 -49.58 -13.90 15.27
CA ARG A 45 -50.25 -12.85 16.07
C ARG A 45 -49.50 -12.54 17.37
N ARG A 46 -48.98 -13.55 18.07
CA ARG A 46 -48.16 -13.36 19.26
C ARG A 46 -46.85 -12.68 18.94
N ARG A 47 -46.17 -13.15 17.93
CA ARG A 47 -44.91 -12.58 17.43
C ARG A 47 -45.04 -11.11 17.04
N ALA A 48 -46.14 -10.72 16.40
CA ALA A 48 -46.44 -9.32 16.09
C ALA A 48 -46.67 -8.46 17.37
N ARG A 49 -47.24 -9.03 18.43
CA ARG A 49 -47.47 -8.34 19.72
C ARG A 49 -46.19 -8.17 20.53
N SER A 50 -45.23 -9.07 20.42
CA SER A 50 -43.95 -8.99 21.12
C SER A 50 -42.97 -7.98 20.51
N GLY A 51 -43.42 -7.16 19.53
CA GLY A 51 -42.63 -6.09 18.95
C GLY A 51 -41.66 -6.54 17.86
N PHE A 52 -41.81 -7.76 17.35
CA PHE A 52 -40.98 -8.26 16.24
C PHE A 52 -41.21 -7.41 14.97
N ARG A 53 -40.21 -6.65 14.55
CA ARG A 53 -40.20 -5.84 13.34
C ARG A 53 -39.44 -6.53 12.17
N GLY A 54 -39.52 -7.87 12.09
CA GLY A 54 -38.89 -8.63 11.01
C GLY A 54 -39.65 -8.50 9.70
N ASP A 55 -38.90 -8.54 8.58
CA ASP A 55 -39.48 -8.70 7.28
C ASP A 55 -40.08 -10.11 7.08
N ASP A 56 -40.82 -10.29 5.98
CA ASP A 56 -41.48 -11.55 5.67
C ASP A 56 -40.47 -12.72 5.46
N ALA A 57 -39.23 -12.44 5.08
CA ALA A 57 -38.19 -13.45 4.92
C ALA A 57 -37.71 -14.02 6.26
N ARG A 58 -37.53 -13.16 7.29
CA ARG A 58 -37.20 -13.58 8.65
C ARG A 58 -38.32 -14.41 9.26
N LEU A 59 -39.56 -13.94 9.10
CA LEU A 59 -40.73 -14.64 9.63
C LEU A 59 -40.90 -16.03 9.00
N ARG A 60 -40.74 -16.18 7.68
CA ARG A 60 -40.76 -17.48 7.00
C ARG A 60 -39.65 -18.41 7.48
N ALA A 61 -38.43 -17.90 7.66
CA ALA A 61 -37.33 -18.71 8.15
C ALA A 61 -37.51 -19.20 9.58
N LEU A 62 -38.11 -18.38 10.46
CA LEU A 62 -38.48 -18.77 11.81
C LEU A 62 -39.64 -19.79 11.82
N ALA A 63 -40.67 -19.60 10.99
CA ALA A 63 -41.79 -20.52 10.86
C ALA A 63 -41.38 -21.93 10.42
N ALA A 64 -40.36 -22.00 9.55
CA ALA A 64 -39.83 -23.28 9.04
C ALA A 64 -39.14 -24.14 10.13
N LEU A 65 -38.76 -23.55 11.27
CA LEU A 65 -38.19 -24.28 12.42
C LEU A 65 -39.28 -24.84 13.36
N ASN A 66 -40.54 -24.47 13.18
CA ASN A 66 -41.59 -24.96 14.03
C ASN A 66 -41.83 -26.48 13.80
N PRO A 67 -41.99 -27.29 14.87
CA PRO A 67 -42.12 -28.73 14.76
C PRO A 67 -43.24 -29.20 13.81
N VAL A 68 -44.37 -28.49 13.80
CA VAL A 68 -45.50 -28.85 12.93
C VAL A 68 -45.24 -28.52 11.46
N ALA A 69 -44.34 -27.56 11.16
CA ALA A 69 -43.91 -27.30 9.80
C ALA A 69 -43.07 -28.46 9.21
N SER A 70 -42.50 -29.29 10.03
CA SER A 70 -41.75 -30.49 9.68
C SER A 70 -42.49 -31.78 10.06
N ALA A 71 -43.81 -31.70 10.30
CA ALA A 71 -44.63 -32.80 10.79
C ALA A 71 -44.53 -34.05 9.91
N GLU A 72 -44.48 -33.90 8.59
CA GLU A 72 -44.35 -35.01 7.64
C GLU A 72 -43.01 -35.77 7.81
N LEU A 73 -41.90 -35.08 7.96
CA LEU A 73 -40.60 -35.67 8.19
C LEU A 73 -40.55 -36.39 9.55
N LEU A 74 -41.08 -35.75 10.58
CA LEU A 74 -41.12 -36.31 11.92
C LEU A 74 -42.08 -37.52 12.02
N ALA A 75 -43.23 -37.48 11.33
CA ALA A 75 -44.16 -38.59 11.24
C ALA A 75 -43.58 -39.78 10.45
N ALA A 76 -42.86 -39.51 9.38
CA ALA A 76 -42.13 -40.53 8.60
C ALA A 76 -40.94 -41.14 9.38
N GLY A 77 -40.48 -40.49 10.46
CA GLY A 77 -39.30 -40.91 11.21
C GLY A 77 -37.98 -40.52 10.54
N ASP A 78 -38.03 -39.61 9.54
CA ASP A 78 -36.85 -39.05 8.87
C ASP A 78 -36.22 -37.92 9.69
N LEU A 79 -35.45 -38.29 10.70
CA LEU A 79 -34.71 -37.37 11.55
C LEU A 79 -33.55 -36.68 10.79
N GLY A 80 -32.91 -37.40 9.89
CA GLY A 80 -31.82 -36.83 9.05
C GLY A 80 -32.33 -35.65 8.23
N GLY A 81 -33.42 -35.84 7.47
CA GLY A 81 -34.04 -34.78 6.69
C GLY A 81 -34.59 -33.63 7.56
N PHE A 82 -35.04 -33.93 8.78
CA PHE A 82 -35.44 -32.89 9.72
C PHE A 82 -34.26 -32.00 10.16
N PHE A 83 -33.14 -32.60 10.57
CA PHE A 83 -31.96 -31.85 11.01
C PHE A 83 -31.28 -31.10 9.85
N GLU A 84 -31.23 -31.67 8.64
CA GLU A 84 -30.79 -30.96 7.46
C GLU A 84 -31.63 -29.71 7.17
N ARG A 85 -32.95 -29.82 7.34
CA ARG A 85 -33.85 -28.68 7.21
C ARG A 85 -33.60 -27.62 8.29
N VAL A 86 -33.35 -28.02 9.52
CA VAL A 86 -33.01 -27.12 10.63
C VAL A 86 -31.68 -26.42 10.37
N ASP A 87 -30.65 -27.15 9.92
CA ASP A 87 -29.34 -26.56 9.57
C ASP A 87 -29.45 -25.56 8.41
N TYR A 88 -30.21 -25.92 7.35
CA TYR A 88 -30.45 -25.01 6.22
C TYR A 88 -31.12 -23.69 6.67
N HIS A 89 -32.21 -23.78 7.45
CA HIS A 89 -32.91 -22.59 7.94
C HIS A 89 -32.09 -21.85 9.00
N GLY A 90 -31.29 -22.55 9.80
CA GLY A 90 -30.37 -21.98 10.76
C GLY A 90 -29.31 -21.10 10.08
N ARG A 91 -28.66 -21.62 9.05
CA ARG A 91 -27.70 -20.84 8.22
C ARG A 91 -28.38 -19.62 7.58
N ARG A 92 -29.62 -19.79 7.09
CA ARG A 92 -30.39 -18.68 6.52
C ARG A 92 -30.74 -17.61 7.57
N LEU A 93 -31.11 -17.99 8.79
CA LEU A 93 -31.37 -17.05 9.90
C LEU A 93 -30.10 -16.31 10.33
N ALA A 94 -28.97 -17.02 10.41
CA ALA A 94 -27.68 -16.41 10.68
C ALA A 94 -27.34 -15.32 9.63
N LYS A 95 -27.51 -15.64 8.34
CA LYS A 95 -27.30 -14.69 7.24
C LYS A 95 -28.30 -13.53 7.21
N LEU A 96 -29.53 -13.73 7.70
CA LEU A 96 -30.54 -12.69 7.91
C LEU A 96 -30.26 -11.83 9.15
N ASN A 97 -29.18 -12.11 9.88
CA ASN A 97 -28.80 -11.43 11.11
C ASN A 97 -29.89 -11.51 12.22
N VAL A 98 -30.55 -12.66 12.33
CA VAL A 98 -31.48 -12.98 13.44
C VAL A 98 -30.63 -13.50 14.60
N ALA A 99 -30.79 -12.95 15.80
CA ALA A 99 -30.04 -13.41 16.96
C ALA A 99 -30.54 -14.78 17.46
N PRO A 100 -29.67 -15.69 17.98
CA PRO A 100 -30.12 -16.97 18.56
C PRO A 100 -31.19 -16.82 19.64
N GLY A 101 -31.11 -15.74 20.42
CA GLY A 101 -32.13 -15.41 21.42
C GLY A 101 -33.53 -15.11 20.84
N GLU A 102 -33.59 -14.53 19.63
CA GLU A 102 -34.84 -14.30 18.90
C GLU A 102 -35.47 -15.62 18.42
N VAL A 103 -34.61 -16.57 18.01
CA VAL A 103 -35.08 -17.90 17.63
C VAL A 103 -35.66 -18.64 18.83
N LEU A 104 -34.97 -18.59 19.97
CA LEU A 104 -35.48 -19.19 21.21
C LEU A 104 -36.81 -18.58 21.64
N ALA A 105 -36.94 -17.25 21.60
CA ALA A 105 -38.19 -16.55 21.89
C ALA A 105 -39.32 -16.99 20.93
N SER A 106 -38.99 -17.15 19.64
CA SER A 106 -39.93 -17.65 18.62
C SER A 106 -40.43 -19.05 18.92
N LEU A 107 -39.56 -19.98 19.33
CA LEU A 107 -39.92 -21.36 19.68
C LEU A 107 -40.81 -21.41 20.95
N ARG A 108 -40.51 -20.58 21.94
CA ARG A 108 -41.36 -20.43 23.16
C ARG A 108 -42.74 -19.89 22.83
N GLU A 109 -42.84 -18.84 22.03
CA GLU A 109 -44.12 -18.28 21.57
C GLU A 109 -44.92 -19.30 20.76
N TYR A 110 -44.25 -20.20 20.02
CA TYR A 110 -44.87 -21.29 19.29
C TYR A 110 -45.40 -22.36 20.25
N GLU A 111 -44.65 -22.75 21.28
CA GLU A 111 -45.07 -23.67 22.33
C GLU A 111 -46.36 -23.15 23.01
N GLU A 112 -46.39 -21.88 23.39
CA GLU A 112 -47.57 -21.26 23.96
C GLU A 112 -48.77 -21.23 23.00
N ALA A 113 -48.55 -21.05 21.69
CA ALA A 113 -49.61 -21.11 20.69
C ALA A 113 -50.16 -22.53 20.48
N LEU A 114 -49.31 -23.55 20.70
CA LEU A 114 -49.63 -24.97 20.58
C LEU A 114 -50.40 -25.53 21.81
N LEU A 115 -50.07 -25.05 22.99
CA LEU A 115 -50.59 -25.57 24.28
C LEU A 115 -52.09 -25.84 24.31
N PRO A 116 -53.02 -24.98 23.82
CA PRO A 116 -54.44 -25.23 23.84
C PRO A 116 -54.87 -26.48 23.06
N ASP A 117 -54.24 -26.70 21.90
CA ASP A 117 -54.54 -27.85 21.05
C ASP A 117 -53.91 -29.12 21.58
N LEU A 118 -52.71 -29.03 22.15
CA LEU A 118 -52.01 -30.13 22.81
C LEU A 118 -52.84 -30.67 24.01
N ARG A 119 -53.34 -29.79 24.88
CA ARG A 119 -54.19 -30.18 26.03
C ARG A 119 -55.50 -30.80 25.59
N ARG A 120 -56.09 -30.36 24.48
CA ARG A 120 -57.33 -30.97 23.92
C ARG A 120 -57.07 -32.35 23.31
N ALA A 121 -55.94 -32.48 22.60
CA ALA A 121 -55.59 -33.74 21.92
C ALA A 121 -55.14 -34.83 22.89
N PHE A 122 -54.46 -34.44 24.00
CA PHE A 122 -53.85 -35.34 24.97
C PHE A 122 -54.15 -34.89 26.43
N PRO A 123 -55.40 -34.98 26.89
CA PRO A 123 -55.80 -34.40 28.19
C PRO A 123 -55.10 -35.06 29.40
N ARG A 124 -54.75 -36.34 29.34
CA ARG A 124 -54.10 -37.09 30.45
C ARG A 124 -52.58 -37.03 30.39
N ASP A 125 -51.99 -36.91 29.20
CA ASP A 125 -50.53 -37.07 28.95
C ASP A 125 -49.88 -35.79 28.45
N SER A 126 -50.55 -34.64 28.51
CA SER A 126 -50.08 -33.37 27.95
C SER A 126 -48.68 -32.94 28.44
N SER A 127 -48.32 -33.29 29.69
CA SER A 127 -47.00 -33.03 30.26
C SER A 127 -45.88 -33.84 29.61
N SER A 128 -46.12 -35.11 29.28
CA SER A 128 -45.14 -35.98 28.58
C SER A 128 -44.88 -35.50 27.15
N TYR A 129 -45.95 -35.06 26.46
CA TYR A 129 -45.79 -34.49 25.11
C TYR A 129 -45.07 -33.13 25.15
N LEU A 130 -45.34 -32.30 26.17
CA LEU A 130 -44.64 -31.03 26.35
C LEU A 130 -43.14 -31.27 26.62
N TRP A 131 -42.83 -32.22 27.49
CA TRP A 131 -41.47 -32.61 27.80
C TRP A 131 -40.74 -33.12 26.54
N SER A 132 -41.35 -33.95 25.71
CA SER A 132 -40.80 -34.43 24.44
C SER A 132 -40.57 -33.29 23.44
N LEU A 133 -41.46 -32.29 23.38
CA LEU A 133 -41.32 -31.11 22.55
C LEU A 133 -40.15 -30.25 23.01
N GLN A 134 -39.92 -30.10 24.31
CA GLN A 134 -38.79 -29.34 24.86
C GLN A 134 -37.45 -30.02 24.54
N HIS A 135 -37.41 -31.37 24.51
CA HIS A 135 -36.22 -32.10 24.03
C HIS A 135 -35.95 -31.84 22.54
N LEU A 136 -37.00 -31.84 21.72
CA LEU A 136 -36.86 -31.50 20.30
C LEU A 136 -36.35 -30.06 20.12
N TYR A 137 -36.80 -29.10 20.93
CA TYR A 137 -36.29 -27.72 20.90
C TYR A 137 -34.82 -27.65 21.29
N LEU A 138 -34.37 -28.44 22.25
CA LEU A 138 -32.95 -28.52 22.59
C LEU A 138 -32.14 -28.98 21.40
N CYS A 139 -32.59 -30.02 20.69
CA CYS A 139 -31.92 -30.52 19.46
C CYS A 139 -31.90 -29.45 18.37
N ILE A 140 -33.03 -28.76 18.14
CA ILE A 140 -33.08 -27.63 17.19
C ILE A 140 -32.06 -26.56 17.56
N LEU A 141 -31.97 -26.16 18.85
CA LEU A 141 -31.02 -25.15 19.30
C LEU A 141 -29.56 -25.56 19.15
N MET A 142 -29.23 -26.83 19.39
CA MET A 142 -27.86 -27.33 19.15
C MET A 142 -27.49 -27.32 17.68
N THR A 143 -28.37 -27.80 16.80
CA THR A 143 -28.17 -27.74 15.34
C THR A 143 -28.04 -26.30 14.82
N LEU A 144 -28.87 -25.39 15.36
CA LEU A 144 -28.78 -23.97 15.03
C LEU A 144 -27.48 -23.35 15.47
N ASN A 145 -26.99 -23.69 16.68
CA ASN A 145 -25.71 -23.19 17.15
C ASN A 145 -24.56 -23.59 16.20
N ASP A 146 -24.55 -24.84 15.75
CA ASP A 146 -23.59 -25.32 14.76
C ASP A 146 -23.74 -24.59 13.41
N ALA A 147 -24.96 -24.40 12.92
CA ALA A 147 -25.24 -23.64 11.70
C ALA A 147 -24.77 -22.18 11.78
N TYR A 148 -24.96 -21.51 12.93
CA TYR A 148 -24.48 -20.16 13.16
C TYR A 148 -22.97 -20.10 13.22
N PHE A 149 -22.34 -21.09 13.88
CA PHE A 149 -20.89 -21.19 13.96
C PHE A 149 -20.28 -21.37 12.57
N LYS A 150 -20.82 -22.30 11.75
CA LYS A 150 -20.37 -22.51 10.36
C LYS A 150 -20.41 -21.24 9.51
N VAL A 151 -21.48 -20.42 9.64
CA VAL A 151 -21.59 -19.16 8.91
C VAL A 151 -20.52 -18.17 9.37
N ARG A 152 -20.28 -18.07 10.68
CA ARG A 152 -19.27 -17.16 11.25
C ARG A 152 -17.84 -17.59 10.91
N ASP A 153 -17.59 -18.90 10.96
CA ASP A 153 -16.28 -19.46 10.63
C ASP A 153 -15.93 -19.24 9.16
N MET A 154 -16.87 -19.46 8.26
CA MET A 154 -16.68 -19.15 6.84
C MET A 154 -16.34 -17.67 6.59
N GLU A 155 -17.03 -16.75 7.27
CA GLU A 155 -16.72 -15.31 7.17
C GLU A 155 -15.31 -15.00 7.68
N ALA A 156 -14.94 -15.56 8.83
CA ALA A 156 -13.62 -15.39 9.42
C ALA A 156 -12.53 -15.95 8.49
N GLN A 157 -12.73 -17.12 7.92
CA GLN A 157 -11.80 -17.73 6.98
C GLN A 157 -11.56 -16.86 5.74
N VAL A 158 -12.61 -16.28 5.16
CA VAL A 158 -12.47 -15.35 4.02
C VAL A 158 -11.57 -14.17 4.41
N PHE A 159 -11.76 -13.59 5.60
CA PHE A 159 -10.93 -12.46 6.05
C PHE A 159 -9.48 -12.86 6.33
N TYR A 160 -9.23 -14.00 7.01
CA TYR A 160 -7.88 -14.48 7.27
C TYR A 160 -7.12 -14.76 5.97
N GLN A 161 -7.78 -15.45 5.03
CA GLN A 161 -7.17 -15.74 3.74
C GLN A 161 -6.88 -14.50 2.92
N LEU A 162 -7.74 -13.48 2.96
CA LEU A 162 -7.47 -12.19 2.31
C LEU A 162 -6.27 -11.46 2.94
N PHE A 163 -6.09 -11.57 4.24
CA PHE A 163 -4.94 -10.99 4.93
C PHE A 163 -3.63 -11.68 4.51
N ASP A 164 -3.63 -13.01 4.44
CA ASP A 164 -2.49 -13.78 3.97
C ASP A 164 -2.19 -13.48 2.49
N ASP A 165 -3.23 -13.41 1.65
CA ASP A 165 -3.11 -13.06 0.24
C ASP A 165 -2.53 -11.64 0.06
N GLU A 166 -2.84 -10.66 0.94
CA GLU A 166 -2.25 -9.32 0.90
C GLU A 166 -0.74 -9.31 1.21
N LEU A 167 -0.29 -10.19 2.10
CA LEU A 167 1.13 -10.31 2.44
C LEU A 167 1.95 -11.03 1.35
N GLU A 168 1.34 -11.99 0.65
CA GLU A 168 2.01 -12.85 -0.33
C GLU A 168 1.94 -12.31 -1.76
N SER A 169 0.96 -11.46 -2.08
CA SER A 169 0.74 -10.98 -3.44
C SER A 169 1.83 -10.01 -3.89
N GLY A 170 2.46 -10.31 -5.02
CA GLY A 170 3.47 -9.46 -5.65
C GLY A 170 2.89 -8.25 -6.38
N SER A 171 1.57 -8.24 -6.66
CA SER A 171 0.88 -7.15 -7.35
C SER A 171 -0.56 -6.97 -6.86
N VAL A 172 -1.10 -5.76 -7.06
CA VAL A 172 -2.51 -5.46 -6.75
C VAL A 172 -3.47 -6.33 -7.57
N GLU A 173 -3.15 -6.58 -8.83
CA GLU A 173 -3.98 -7.40 -9.72
C GLU A 173 -4.07 -8.84 -9.22
N GLU A 174 -2.98 -9.39 -8.73
CA GLU A 174 -2.96 -10.72 -8.13
C GLU A 174 -3.82 -10.78 -6.86
N LEU A 175 -3.68 -9.80 -5.97
CA LEU A 175 -4.50 -9.69 -4.75
C LEU A 175 -5.99 -9.60 -5.08
N LEU A 176 -6.39 -8.73 -6.02
CA LEU A 176 -7.78 -8.57 -6.43
C LEU A 176 -8.35 -9.86 -7.04
N ASN A 177 -7.56 -10.57 -7.83
CA ASN A 177 -7.95 -11.83 -8.42
C ASN A 177 -8.15 -12.94 -7.36
N ARG A 178 -7.27 -13.04 -6.37
CA ARG A 178 -7.42 -13.97 -5.24
C ARG A 178 -8.66 -13.62 -4.40
N ALA A 179 -8.87 -12.34 -4.11
CA ALA A 179 -10.07 -11.88 -3.41
C ALA A 179 -11.37 -12.26 -4.14
N LEU A 180 -11.41 -12.11 -5.47
CA LEU A 180 -12.53 -12.55 -6.29
C LEU A 180 -12.75 -14.06 -6.22
N GLU A 181 -11.69 -14.87 -6.28
CA GLU A 181 -11.79 -16.33 -6.14
C GLU A 181 -12.42 -16.74 -4.80
N ARG A 182 -11.97 -16.12 -3.69
CA ARG A 182 -12.54 -16.38 -2.36
C ARG A 182 -14.03 -16.01 -2.29
N LEU A 183 -14.40 -14.85 -2.83
CA LEU A 183 -15.79 -14.41 -2.87
C LEU A 183 -16.66 -15.32 -3.75
N ILE A 184 -16.18 -15.73 -4.93
CA ILE A 184 -16.88 -16.66 -5.82
C ILE A 184 -17.16 -17.98 -5.10
N GLN A 185 -16.17 -18.53 -4.40
CA GLN A 185 -16.33 -19.77 -3.61
C GLN A 185 -17.32 -19.57 -2.43
N ALA A 186 -17.15 -18.48 -1.66
CA ALA A 186 -17.98 -18.21 -0.49
C ALA A 186 -19.47 -18.01 -0.80
N PHE A 187 -19.77 -17.38 -1.95
CA PHE A 187 -21.16 -17.09 -2.37
C PHE A 187 -21.71 -18.07 -3.41
N ASN A 188 -20.87 -19.01 -3.88
CA ASN A 188 -21.20 -19.88 -5.01
C ASN A 188 -21.68 -19.05 -6.22
N ALA A 189 -20.90 -18.00 -6.52
CA ALA A 189 -21.13 -17.11 -7.65
C ALA A 189 -20.58 -17.72 -8.95
N GLN A 190 -21.10 -17.28 -10.09
CA GLN A 190 -20.61 -17.71 -11.40
C GLN A 190 -19.35 -16.94 -11.80
N GLY A 191 -19.25 -15.66 -11.39
CA GLY A 191 -18.10 -14.83 -11.69
C GLY A 191 -18.10 -13.53 -10.89
N GLY A 192 -16.97 -12.85 -10.94
CA GLY A 192 -16.78 -11.56 -10.29
C GLY A 192 -15.74 -10.71 -11.01
N LEU A 193 -15.81 -9.40 -10.85
CA LEU A 193 -14.84 -8.47 -11.40
C LEU A 193 -14.68 -7.22 -10.55
N VAL A 194 -13.53 -6.58 -10.68
CA VAL A 194 -13.21 -5.30 -10.05
C VAL A 194 -12.95 -4.25 -11.13
N LEU A 195 -13.71 -3.17 -11.05
CA LEU A 195 -13.55 -1.97 -11.85
C LEU A 195 -12.95 -0.86 -11.01
N LEU A 196 -11.97 -0.14 -11.54
CA LEU A 196 -11.44 1.06 -10.90
C LEU A 196 -11.83 2.30 -11.71
N LEU A 197 -11.95 3.42 -11.01
CA LEU A 197 -12.06 4.73 -11.64
C LEU A 197 -10.71 5.11 -12.28
N PRO A 198 -10.70 5.80 -13.44
CA PRO A 198 -9.45 6.17 -14.13
C PRO A 198 -8.63 7.23 -13.39
N GLY A 199 -9.16 7.80 -12.31
CA GLY A 199 -8.48 8.79 -11.48
C GLY A 199 -9.36 9.27 -10.33
N PRO A 200 -8.84 10.16 -9.47
CA PRO A 200 -9.55 10.65 -8.28
C PRO A 200 -10.75 11.57 -8.61
N ALA A 201 -10.80 12.13 -9.81
CA ALA A 201 -11.89 12.97 -10.32
C ALA A 201 -12.12 12.67 -11.81
N PRO A 202 -12.74 11.51 -12.14
CA PRO A 202 -12.97 11.13 -13.52
C PRO A 202 -13.95 12.10 -14.21
N ALA A 203 -13.71 12.38 -15.48
CA ALA A 203 -14.64 13.16 -16.28
C ALA A 203 -15.88 12.31 -16.65
N ALA A 204 -16.98 12.99 -16.95
CA ALA A 204 -18.16 12.32 -17.48
C ALA A 204 -17.82 11.65 -18.83
N GLY A 205 -18.15 10.37 -18.97
CA GLY A 205 -17.82 9.58 -20.16
C GLY A 205 -16.50 8.81 -20.09
N ASP A 206 -15.62 9.06 -19.12
CA ASP A 206 -14.42 8.25 -18.93
C ASP A 206 -14.80 6.78 -18.67
N PRO A 207 -14.09 5.80 -19.26
CA PRO A 207 -14.38 4.40 -19.02
C PRO A 207 -13.84 3.91 -17.68
N PHE A 208 -14.54 2.98 -17.04
CA PHE A 208 -13.96 2.20 -15.95
C PHE A 208 -12.79 1.35 -16.44
N LEU A 209 -11.77 1.21 -15.61
CA LEU A 209 -10.63 0.32 -15.84
C LEU A 209 -10.94 -1.05 -15.23
N VAL A 210 -11.02 -2.08 -16.08
CA VAL A 210 -11.15 -3.47 -15.61
C VAL A 210 -9.79 -3.93 -15.06
N LYS A 211 -9.71 -4.18 -13.76
CA LYS A 211 -8.45 -4.52 -13.08
C LYS A 211 -8.31 -5.99 -12.73
N ALA A 212 -9.41 -6.65 -12.42
CA ALA A 212 -9.40 -8.07 -12.11
C ALA A 212 -10.74 -8.70 -12.48
N TRP A 213 -10.74 -9.96 -12.90
CA TRP A 213 -11.95 -10.73 -13.17
C TRP A 213 -11.72 -12.23 -13.01
N ARG A 214 -12.76 -12.98 -12.63
CA ARG A 214 -12.77 -14.43 -12.49
C ARG A 214 -14.14 -14.99 -12.88
N GLY A 215 -14.15 -16.21 -13.41
CA GLY A 215 -15.38 -16.94 -13.75
C GLY A 215 -16.12 -16.39 -14.96
N MET A 216 -15.44 -15.63 -15.84
CA MET A 216 -15.98 -15.13 -17.11
C MET A 216 -14.87 -14.91 -18.15
N GLU A 217 -15.25 -14.88 -19.42
CA GLU A 217 -14.34 -14.59 -20.52
C GLU A 217 -13.86 -13.13 -20.50
N PRO A 218 -12.61 -12.85 -20.95
CA PRO A 218 -12.04 -11.50 -20.96
C PRO A 218 -12.87 -10.48 -21.72
N GLU A 219 -13.48 -10.90 -22.84
CA GLU A 219 -14.34 -10.05 -23.68
C GLU A 219 -15.58 -9.59 -22.91
N LEU A 220 -16.20 -10.51 -22.16
CA LEU A 220 -17.34 -10.19 -21.30
C LEU A 220 -16.96 -9.25 -20.17
N ALA A 221 -15.79 -9.47 -19.53
CA ALA A 221 -15.28 -8.59 -18.48
C ALA A 221 -15.08 -7.16 -18.99
N ARG A 222 -14.55 -6.97 -20.19
CA ARG A 222 -14.35 -5.63 -20.78
C ARG A 222 -15.66 -4.87 -21.00
N GLN A 223 -16.77 -5.55 -21.23
CA GLN A 223 -18.08 -4.91 -21.42
C GLN A 223 -18.63 -4.25 -20.15
N PHE A 224 -18.09 -4.58 -18.97
CA PHE A 224 -18.40 -3.85 -17.74
C PHE A 224 -17.67 -2.51 -17.64
N GLY A 225 -16.61 -2.30 -18.43
CA GLY A 225 -15.78 -1.10 -18.47
C GLY A 225 -16.43 0.10 -19.18
N GLY A 226 -17.75 0.24 -19.13
CA GLY A 226 -18.50 1.37 -19.69
C GLY A 226 -18.21 2.70 -18.96
N PRO A 227 -18.87 3.81 -19.40
CA PRO A 227 -18.68 5.13 -18.81
C PRO A 227 -18.95 5.17 -17.31
N VAL A 228 -18.13 5.91 -16.55
CA VAL A 228 -18.23 6.01 -15.07
C VAL A 228 -19.50 6.69 -14.58
N ASP A 229 -20.16 7.46 -15.44
CA ASP A 229 -21.40 8.17 -15.16
C ASP A 229 -22.67 7.44 -15.62
N GLN A 230 -22.54 6.30 -16.31
CA GLN A 230 -23.66 5.59 -16.92
C GLN A 230 -23.79 4.14 -16.44
N GLY A 231 -24.92 3.56 -16.72
CA GLY A 231 -25.16 2.16 -16.49
C GLY A 231 -25.30 1.77 -15.01
N PHE A 232 -25.14 0.47 -14.76
CA PHE A 232 -25.27 -0.12 -13.43
C PHE A 232 -24.07 0.23 -12.54
N SER A 233 -22.84 0.07 -13.06
CA SER A 233 -21.59 0.39 -12.36
C SER A 233 -21.48 1.87 -12.01
N GLY A 234 -21.80 2.76 -12.98
CA GLY A 234 -21.83 4.22 -12.75
C GLY A 234 -22.87 4.64 -11.73
N GLY A 235 -24.02 3.93 -11.68
CA GLY A 235 -25.03 4.14 -10.66
C GLY A 235 -24.54 3.82 -9.23
N VAL A 236 -23.72 2.77 -9.07
CA VAL A 236 -23.09 2.40 -7.79
C VAL A 236 -22.01 3.42 -7.41
N ALA A 237 -21.15 3.77 -8.37
CA ALA A 237 -20.07 4.74 -8.14
C ALA A 237 -20.60 6.11 -7.67
N ARG A 238 -21.64 6.64 -8.30
CA ARG A 238 -22.24 7.94 -7.92
C ARG A 238 -22.94 7.93 -6.56
N ARG A 239 -23.62 6.81 -6.23
CA ARG A 239 -24.40 6.74 -4.97
C ARG A 239 -23.56 6.35 -3.78
N GLY A 240 -22.39 5.75 -3.99
CA GLY A 240 -21.54 5.21 -2.94
C GLY A 240 -22.25 4.15 -2.08
N ARG A 241 -23.20 3.41 -2.67
CA ARG A 241 -23.99 2.39 -1.96
C ARG A 241 -24.15 1.14 -2.81
N PRO A 242 -24.17 -0.05 -2.19
CA PRO A 242 -24.42 -1.31 -2.89
C PRO A 242 -25.72 -1.30 -3.66
N GLN A 243 -25.75 -2.00 -4.77
CA GLN A 243 -26.94 -2.25 -5.57
C GLN A 243 -27.03 -3.72 -5.94
N ILE A 244 -28.24 -4.23 -5.93
CA ILE A 244 -28.59 -5.61 -6.29
C ILE A 244 -29.58 -5.59 -7.43
N VAL A 245 -29.31 -6.40 -8.45
CA VAL A 245 -30.23 -6.69 -9.54
C VAL A 245 -30.61 -8.16 -9.45
N LEU A 246 -31.89 -8.44 -9.13
CA LEU A 246 -32.41 -9.82 -8.99
C LEU A 246 -32.61 -10.50 -10.34
N ASP A 247 -33.08 -9.75 -11.34
CA ASP A 247 -33.23 -10.21 -12.71
C ASP A 247 -32.52 -9.26 -13.68
N ALA A 248 -31.32 -9.66 -14.10
CA ALA A 248 -30.48 -8.87 -15.01
C ALA A 248 -31.12 -8.73 -16.41
N ARG A 249 -31.89 -9.71 -16.85
CA ARG A 249 -32.52 -9.74 -18.18
C ARG A 249 -33.48 -8.58 -18.42
N GLN A 250 -34.14 -8.13 -17.37
CA GLN A 250 -35.13 -7.03 -17.42
C GLN A 250 -34.54 -5.68 -17.05
N ASN A 251 -33.29 -5.63 -16.59
CA ASN A 251 -32.68 -4.40 -16.08
C ASN A 251 -31.94 -3.61 -17.18
N ARG A 252 -32.59 -2.54 -17.67
CA ARG A 252 -32.03 -1.66 -18.72
C ARG A 252 -30.77 -0.88 -18.28
N ARG A 253 -30.42 -0.83 -16.99
CA ARG A 253 -29.20 -0.19 -16.50
C ARG A 253 -27.95 -1.03 -16.80
N ILE A 254 -28.10 -2.33 -17.05
CA ILE A 254 -27.03 -3.18 -17.54
C ILE A 254 -26.97 -2.98 -19.05
N LEU A 255 -25.98 -2.22 -19.51
CA LEU A 255 -25.89 -1.76 -20.89
C LEU A 255 -25.65 -2.92 -21.88
N SER A 256 -24.80 -3.89 -21.52
CA SER A 256 -24.48 -5.03 -22.37
C SER A 256 -25.61 -6.08 -22.38
N ALA A 257 -26.01 -6.50 -23.57
CA ALA A 257 -26.95 -7.59 -23.75
C ALA A 257 -26.35 -8.95 -23.36
N GLU A 258 -25.05 -9.15 -23.59
CA GLU A 258 -24.35 -10.38 -23.24
C GLU A 258 -24.28 -10.58 -21.73
N ILE A 259 -23.95 -9.54 -20.96
CA ILE A 259 -23.96 -9.58 -19.49
C ILE A 259 -25.34 -10.00 -18.98
N ARG A 260 -26.43 -9.46 -19.57
CA ARG A 260 -27.81 -9.82 -19.21
C ARG A 260 -28.19 -11.25 -19.55
N THR A 261 -27.50 -11.86 -20.50
CA THR A 261 -27.75 -13.25 -20.91
C THR A 261 -27.00 -14.22 -20.01
N VAL A 262 -25.74 -13.91 -19.67
CA VAL A 262 -24.87 -14.76 -18.87
C VAL A 262 -25.29 -14.80 -17.39
N PHE A 263 -25.60 -13.63 -16.82
CA PHE A 263 -25.95 -13.54 -15.41
C PHE A 263 -27.45 -13.34 -15.20
N ARG A 264 -28.02 -14.14 -14.30
CA ARG A 264 -29.41 -13.97 -13.86
C ARG A 264 -29.54 -12.87 -12.82
N SER A 265 -28.64 -12.81 -11.84
CA SER A 265 -28.57 -11.69 -10.90
C SER A 265 -27.15 -11.13 -10.78
N LEU A 266 -27.08 -9.85 -10.45
CA LEU A 266 -25.84 -9.10 -10.28
C LEU A 266 -25.86 -8.30 -8.98
N TRP A 267 -24.77 -8.39 -8.24
CA TRP A 267 -24.48 -7.53 -7.10
C TRP A 267 -23.34 -6.60 -7.44
N ALA A 268 -23.40 -5.38 -6.95
CA ALA A 268 -22.32 -4.43 -7.11
C ALA A 268 -22.16 -3.62 -5.82
N VAL A 269 -20.92 -3.54 -5.34
CA VAL A 269 -20.56 -2.73 -4.17
C VAL A 269 -19.47 -1.74 -4.53
N PRO A 270 -19.52 -0.50 -4.00
CA PRO A 270 -18.47 0.46 -4.23
C PRO A 270 -17.21 0.07 -3.45
N LEU A 271 -16.04 0.32 -4.04
CA LEU A 271 -14.75 0.28 -3.37
C LEU A 271 -14.55 1.65 -2.71
N MET A 272 -14.57 1.70 -1.37
CA MET A 272 -14.57 2.96 -0.63
C MET A 272 -13.26 3.20 0.11
N VAL A 273 -12.70 4.42 -0.05
CA VAL A 273 -11.55 4.87 0.76
C VAL A 273 -11.86 6.27 1.29
N LYS A 274 -11.89 6.44 2.61
CA LYS A 274 -12.16 7.72 3.29
C LYS A 274 -13.42 8.43 2.77
N GLY A 275 -14.47 7.66 2.48
CA GLY A 275 -15.74 8.18 1.99
C GLY A 275 -15.79 8.52 0.49
N LYS A 276 -14.72 8.24 -0.26
CA LYS A 276 -14.67 8.39 -1.72
C LYS A 276 -14.72 7.04 -2.41
N VAL A 277 -15.45 6.97 -3.52
CA VAL A 277 -15.48 5.76 -4.36
C VAL A 277 -14.24 5.76 -5.24
N THR A 278 -13.50 4.65 -5.23
CA THR A 278 -12.32 4.42 -6.07
C THR A 278 -12.57 3.39 -7.16
N GLY A 279 -13.67 2.63 -7.04
CA GLY A 279 -14.04 1.60 -7.98
C GLY A 279 -15.35 0.91 -7.62
N VAL A 280 -15.64 -0.19 -8.31
CA VAL A 280 -16.83 -1.03 -8.07
C VAL A 280 -16.44 -2.49 -8.19
N LEU A 281 -16.85 -3.30 -7.21
CA LEU A 281 -16.74 -4.75 -7.22
C LEU A 281 -18.08 -5.35 -7.61
N HIS A 282 -18.10 -6.24 -8.60
CA HIS A 282 -19.26 -6.95 -9.08
C HIS A 282 -19.19 -8.44 -8.78
N MET A 283 -20.35 -9.03 -8.45
CA MET A 283 -20.54 -10.47 -8.35
C MET A 283 -21.74 -10.88 -9.20
N GLY A 284 -21.59 -11.89 -10.05
CA GLY A 284 -22.60 -12.38 -10.97
C GLY A 284 -23.03 -13.81 -10.65
N PHE A 285 -24.32 -14.09 -10.76
CA PHE A 285 -24.92 -15.39 -10.44
C PHE A 285 -25.75 -15.90 -11.63
N ALA A 286 -25.68 -17.21 -11.91
CA ALA A 286 -26.49 -17.87 -12.94
C ALA A 286 -27.96 -18.01 -12.52
N ARG A 287 -28.24 -17.88 -11.24
CA ARG A 287 -29.59 -18.01 -10.64
C ARG A 287 -30.08 -16.67 -10.08
N GLU A 288 -31.36 -16.56 -9.88
CA GLU A 288 -31.90 -15.46 -9.09
C GLU A 288 -31.45 -15.62 -7.65
N TYR A 289 -30.71 -14.64 -7.14
CA TYR A 289 -30.12 -14.69 -5.81
C TYR A 289 -30.28 -13.36 -5.10
N ASN A 290 -31.08 -13.37 -4.04
CA ASN A 290 -31.27 -12.19 -3.21
C ASN A 290 -30.21 -12.18 -2.10
N CYS A 291 -29.36 -11.18 -2.10
CA CYS A 291 -28.30 -11.00 -1.13
C CYS A 291 -28.88 -10.81 0.27
N LEU A 292 -28.43 -11.61 1.21
CA LEU A 292 -28.83 -11.48 2.60
C LEU A 292 -27.98 -10.40 3.31
N PRO A 293 -28.50 -9.75 4.39
CA PRO A 293 -27.83 -8.61 5.03
C PRO A 293 -26.39 -8.90 5.46
N ARG A 294 -26.12 -10.11 5.92
CA ARG A 294 -24.78 -10.50 6.37
C ARG A 294 -23.82 -10.78 5.21
N GLU A 295 -24.33 -11.33 4.13
CA GLU A 295 -23.57 -11.52 2.90
C GLU A 295 -23.15 -10.17 2.29
N MET A 296 -24.05 -9.19 2.32
CA MET A 296 -23.72 -7.82 1.87
C MET A 296 -22.63 -7.19 2.74
N LYS A 297 -22.71 -7.33 4.07
CA LYS A 297 -21.68 -6.83 4.98
C LYS A 297 -20.31 -7.46 4.73
N LEU A 298 -20.25 -8.77 4.47
CA LEU A 298 -19.02 -9.45 4.11
C LEU A 298 -18.45 -8.90 2.80
N LEU A 299 -19.29 -8.74 1.78
CA LEU A 299 -18.90 -8.23 0.48
C LEU A 299 -18.39 -6.77 0.57
N GLU A 300 -19.08 -5.90 1.32
CA GLU A 300 -18.66 -4.53 1.60
C GLU A 300 -17.30 -4.49 2.30
N ALA A 301 -17.11 -5.30 3.34
CA ALA A 301 -15.86 -5.32 4.08
C ALA A 301 -14.66 -5.82 3.24
N VAL A 302 -14.88 -6.81 2.36
CA VAL A 302 -13.87 -7.25 1.39
C VAL A 302 -13.59 -6.15 0.35
N ALA A 303 -14.64 -5.48 -0.15
CA ALA A 303 -14.50 -4.37 -1.09
C ALA A 303 -13.68 -3.21 -0.49
N ASP A 304 -13.95 -2.83 0.75
CA ASP A 304 -13.19 -1.79 1.47
C ASP A 304 -11.71 -2.18 1.63
N ARG A 305 -11.44 -3.46 1.91
CA ARG A 305 -10.06 -3.96 2.00
C ARG A 305 -9.34 -3.92 0.66
N CYS A 306 -10.00 -4.34 -0.41
CA CYS A 306 -9.47 -4.23 -1.78
C CYS A 306 -9.20 -2.77 -2.16
N ALA A 307 -10.11 -1.85 -1.81
CA ALA A 307 -9.96 -0.43 -2.06
C ALA A 307 -8.71 0.16 -1.38
N LEU A 308 -8.49 -0.20 -0.11
CA LEU A 308 -7.31 0.24 0.65
C LEU A 308 -6.00 -0.28 0.05
N ALA A 309 -5.98 -1.54 -0.39
CA ALA A 309 -4.81 -2.13 -1.06
C ALA A 309 -4.49 -1.43 -2.38
N VAL A 310 -5.51 -1.08 -3.17
CA VAL A 310 -5.35 -0.31 -4.41
C VAL A 310 -4.80 1.09 -4.11
N GLU A 311 -5.36 1.83 -3.13
CA GLU A 311 -4.86 3.16 -2.73
C GLU A 311 -3.39 3.10 -2.30
N LYS A 312 -3.04 2.13 -1.46
CA LYS A 312 -1.66 1.94 -0.98
C LYS A 312 -0.68 1.73 -2.14
N ALA A 313 -1.04 0.89 -3.11
CA ALA A 313 -0.17 0.63 -4.26
C ALA A 313 -0.02 1.86 -5.17
N GLN A 314 -1.10 2.59 -5.44
CA GLN A 314 -1.05 3.83 -6.21
C GLN A 314 -0.17 4.89 -5.54
N LEU A 315 -0.27 5.04 -4.21
CA LEU A 315 0.59 5.95 -3.45
C LEU A 315 2.06 5.54 -3.50
N MET A 316 2.37 4.24 -3.39
CA MET A 316 3.74 3.74 -3.51
C MET A 316 4.34 3.99 -4.88
N GLU A 317 3.57 3.77 -5.94
CA GLU A 317 3.99 4.04 -7.31
C GLU A 317 4.24 5.54 -7.54
N ALA A 318 3.32 6.41 -7.09
CA ALA A 318 3.48 7.86 -7.18
C ALA A 318 4.70 8.36 -6.41
N LEU A 319 4.98 7.78 -5.23
CA LEU A 319 6.17 8.09 -4.43
C LEU A 319 7.45 7.71 -5.16
N ALA A 320 7.52 6.50 -5.71
CA ALA A 320 8.67 6.02 -6.48
C ALA A 320 8.94 6.89 -7.71
N GLN A 321 7.90 7.29 -8.44
CA GLN A 321 8.01 8.20 -9.58
C GLN A 321 8.55 9.56 -9.14
N ARG A 322 8.08 10.10 -8.02
CA ARG A 322 8.54 11.39 -7.49
C ARG A 322 10.00 11.34 -7.03
N GLU A 323 10.40 10.26 -6.36
CA GLU A 323 11.81 10.06 -5.99
C GLU A 323 12.73 10.02 -7.23
N GLN A 324 12.30 9.33 -8.28
CA GLN A 324 13.05 9.28 -9.54
C GLN A 324 13.16 10.65 -10.22
N GLN A 325 12.07 11.44 -10.19
CA GLN A 325 12.09 12.81 -10.72
C GLN A 325 13.06 13.71 -9.95
N ILE A 326 13.02 13.67 -8.62
CA ILE A 326 13.93 14.44 -7.76
C ILE A 326 15.38 14.05 -8.04
N ARG A 327 15.67 12.76 -8.19
CA ARG A 327 17.01 12.28 -8.53
C ARG A 327 17.50 12.81 -9.86
N LYS A 328 16.68 12.75 -10.92
CA LYS A 328 17.01 13.29 -12.24
C LYS A 328 17.26 14.80 -12.22
N LEU A 329 16.43 15.55 -11.46
CA LEU A 329 16.63 16.99 -11.29
C LEU A 329 17.93 17.30 -10.57
N GLY A 330 18.30 16.56 -9.53
CA GLY A 330 19.57 16.69 -8.82
C GLY A 330 20.78 16.44 -9.73
N GLU A 331 20.74 15.37 -10.54
CA GLU A 331 21.79 15.07 -11.53
C GLU A 331 21.93 16.17 -12.57
N HIS A 332 20.82 16.70 -13.07
CA HIS A 332 20.82 17.81 -14.03
C HIS A 332 21.40 19.09 -13.43
N MET A 333 21.00 19.43 -12.22
CA MET A 333 21.47 20.63 -11.51
C MET A 333 22.99 20.61 -11.29
N LEU A 334 23.55 19.45 -10.93
CA LEU A 334 25.01 19.30 -10.78
C LEU A 334 25.77 19.46 -12.10
N LYS A 335 25.20 18.97 -13.21
CA LYS A 335 25.79 19.18 -14.54
C LYS A 335 25.80 20.65 -14.91
N VAL A 336 24.67 21.35 -14.74
CA VAL A 336 24.58 22.78 -15.02
C VAL A 336 25.55 23.58 -14.14
N GLU A 337 25.68 23.26 -12.85
CA GLU A 337 26.64 23.91 -11.96
C GLU A 337 28.09 23.74 -12.47
N GLU A 338 28.45 22.52 -12.88
CA GLU A 338 29.80 22.24 -13.36
C GLU A 338 30.09 22.91 -14.73
N GLU A 339 29.12 22.94 -15.64
CA GLU A 339 29.22 23.64 -16.92
C GLU A 339 29.41 25.16 -16.72
N GLU A 340 28.65 25.74 -15.78
CA GLU A 340 28.76 27.16 -15.45
C GLU A 340 30.14 27.49 -14.83
N ARG A 341 30.63 26.64 -13.91
CA ARG A 341 31.99 26.81 -13.36
C ARG A 341 33.06 26.74 -14.43
N ARG A 342 32.93 25.84 -15.41
CA ARG A 342 33.84 25.76 -16.54
C ARG A 342 33.74 26.98 -17.47
N ARG A 343 32.54 27.51 -17.68
CA ARG A 343 32.32 28.71 -18.47
C ARG A 343 33.00 29.93 -17.83
N ILE A 344 32.73 30.17 -16.56
CA ILE A 344 33.33 31.24 -15.78
C ILE A 344 34.86 31.10 -15.77
N GLY A 345 35.40 29.91 -15.57
CA GLY A 345 36.84 29.68 -15.59
C GLY A 345 37.51 30.03 -16.94
N ARG A 346 36.83 29.75 -18.07
CA ARG A 346 37.31 30.14 -19.40
C ARG A 346 37.21 31.64 -19.63
N GLU A 347 36.08 32.27 -19.30
CA GLU A 347 35.91 33.71 -19.45
C GLU A 347 36.95 34.51 -18.63
N LEU A 348 37.21 34.09 -17.38
CA LEU A 348 38.25 34.70 -16.56
C LEU A 348 39.65 34.53 -17.17
N HIS A 349 39.93 33.36 -17.76
CA HIS A 349 41.23 33.13 -18.41
C HIS A 349 41.39 33.99 -19.67
N ASP A 350 40.38 34.04 -20.54
CA ASP A 350 40.47 34.64 -21.85
C ASP A 350 40.35 36.17 -21.80
N GLU A 351 39.42 36.70 -21.01
CA GLU A 351 39.22 38.16 -20.95
C GLU A 351 40.17 38.83 -19.94
N VAL A 352 40.10 38.40 -18.67
CA VAL A 352 40.84 39.06 -17.60
C VAL A 352 42.33 38.69 -17.65
N GLY A 353 42.64 37.42 -17.94
CA GLY A 353 43.98 36.91 -18.00
C GLY A 353 44.80 37.56 -19.11
N GLN A 354 44.21 37.66 -20.30
CA GLN A 354 44.89 38.31 -21.46
C GLN A 354 45.05 39.82 -21.22
N ALA A 355 44.02 40.48 -20.69
CA ALA A 355 44.11 41.92 -20.38
C ALA A 355 45.23 42.21 -19.37
N MET A 356 45.39 41.42 -18.32
CA MET A 356 46.45 41.57 -17.32
C MET A 356 47.83 41.33 -17.90
N LEU A 357 47.98 40.37 -18.84
CA LEU A 357 49.24 40.13 -19.54
C LEU A 357 49.63 41.31 -20.41
N VAL A 358 48.68 41.95 -21.10
CA VAL A 358 48.92 43.18 -21.90
C VAL A 358 49.36 44.34 -21.02
N VAL A 359 48.66 44.58 -19.90
CA VAL A 359 49.05 45.63 -18.94
C VAL A 359 50.46 45.35 -18.38
N ARG A 360 50.78 44.13 -18.06
CA ARG A 360 52.11 43.71 -17.59
C ARG A 360 53.19 44.04 -18.65
N LEU A 361 52.92 43.71 -19.94
CA LEU A 361 53.81 44.02 -21.04
C LEU A 361 54.06 45.52 -21.18
N TYR A 362 53.01 46.35 -21.12
CA TYR A 362 53.19 47.81 -21.15
C TYR A 362 54.03 48.33 -19.99
N LEU A 363 53.80 47.83 -18.78
CA LEU A 363 54.63 48.19 -17.63
C LEU A 363 56.08 47.74 -17.75
N GLU A 364 56.39 46.57 -18.37
CA GLU A 364 57.74 46.11 -18.67
C GLU A 364 58.45 47.01 -19.73
N MET A 365 57.69 47.45 -20.74
CA MET A 365 58.20 48.42 -21.71
C MET A 365 58.58 49.76 -21.08
N LEU A 366 57.63 50.28 -20.22
CA LEU A 366 57.89 51.51 -19.46
C LEU A 366 59.09 51.37 -18.52
N GLN A 367 59.29 50.22 -17.90
CA GLN A 367 60.40 49.94 -16.99
C GLN A 367 61.74 50.02 -17.72
N GLN A 368 61.79 49.66 -19.01
CA GLN A 368 63.00 49.72 -19.82
C GLN A 368 63.34 51.14 -20.27
N GLU A 369 62.35 52.00 -20.54
CA GLU A 369 62.51 53.34 -21.05
C GLU A 369 62.72 54.40 -19.96
N LEU A 370 62.07 54.22 -18.77
CA LEU A 370 62.07 55.18 -17.67
C LEU A 370 63.46 55.56 -17.08
N PRO A 371 64.44 54.65 -16.95
CA PRO A 371 65.74 55.01 -16.40
C PRO A 371 66.45 56.13 -17.16
N GLN A 372 66.15 56.30 -18.48
CA GLN A 372 66.74 57.35 -19.33
C GLN A 372 66.01 58.67 -19.24
N HIS A 373 64.66 58.69 -18.93
CA HIS A 373 63.85 59.90 -19.08
C HIS A 373 63.25 60.39 -17.75
N ALA A 374 62.97 59.47 -16.76
CA ALA A 374 62.35 59.81 -15.51
C ALA A 374 62.69 58.79 -14.36
N PRO A 375 63.92 58.77 -13.86
CA PRO A 375 64.42 57.74 -12.92
C PRO A 375 63.60 57.71 -11.60
N GLN A 376 62.99 58.83 -11.18
CA GLN A 376 62.16 58.89 -9.96
C GLN A 376 60.85 58.06 -10.06
N LEU A 377 60.40 57.67 -11.24
CA LEU A 377 59.20 56.87 -11.46
C LEU A 377 59.49 55.36 -11.52
N ALA A 378 60.76 54.95 -11.66
CA ALA A 378 61.18 53.53 -11.78
C ALA A 378 60.71 52.69 -10.56
N PRO A 379 60.77 53.15 -9.29
CA PRO A 379 60.26 52.37 -8.15
C PRO A 379 58.75 52.15 -8.23
N LYS A 380 57.98 53.14 -8.70
CA LYS A 380 56.50 53.02 -8.81
C LYS A 380 56.08 52.03 -9.90
N VAL A 381 56.80 51.98 -11.01
CA VAL A 381 56.55 50.98 -12.06
C VAL A 381 56.91 49.57 -11.56
N GLN A 382 58.01 49.45 -10.81
CA GLN A 382 58.37 48.17 -10.18
C GLN A 382 57.31 47.68 -9.18
N GLU A 383 56.71 48.58 -8.37
CA GLU A 383 55.63 48.27 -7.48
C GLU A 383 54.36 47.86 -8.22
N ALA A 384 54.01 48.55 -9.32
CA ALA A 384 52.87 48.20 -10.19
C ALA A 384 53.08 46.82 -10.85
N LEU A 385 54.29 46.46 -11.31
CA LEU A 385 54.62 45.13 -11.84
C LEU A 385 54.46 44.04 -10.79
N GLN A 386 54.91 44.27 -9.55
CA GLN A 386 54.71 43.32 -8.46
C GLN A 386 53.23 43.11 -8.13
N LEU A 387 52.41 44.17 -8.18
CA LEU A 387 50.97 44.08 -7.95
C LEU A 387 50.29 43.29 -9.07
N ILE A 388 50.62 43.54 -10.31
CA ILE A 388 50.09 42.81 -11.47
C ILE A 388 50.49 41.32 -11.42
N ASP A 389 51.74 41.00 -11.14
CA ASP A 389 52.19 39.62 -10.99
C ASP A 389 51.49 38.89 -9.83
N GLY A 390 51.21 39.60 -8.75
CA GLY A 390 50.36 39.12 -7.64
C GLY A 390 48.93 38.79 -8.10
N THR A 391 48.31 39.76 -8.81
CA THR A 391 46.95 39.60 -9.35
C THR A 391 46.83 38.45 -10.34
N ILE A 392 47.79 38.30 -11.25
CA ILE A 392 47.84 37.17 -12.20
C ILE A 392 47.96 35.83 -11.47
N ARG A 393 48.79 35.75 -10.43
CA ARG A 393 48.90 34.53 -9.59
C ARG A 393 47.58 34.20 -8.90
N ASP A 394 46.92 35.16 -8.32
CA ASP A 394 45.64 34.96 -7.61
C ASP A 394 44.53 34.56 -8.58
N MET A 395 44.46 35.21 -9.73
CA MET A 395 43.50 34.84 -10.79
C MET A 395 43.74 33.42 -11.30
N ARG A 396 45.00 32.99 -11.57
CA ARG A 396 45.29 31.60 -11.94
C ARG A 396 44.86 30.60 -10.87
N ARG A 397 44.92 30.96 -9.58
CA ARG A 397 44.41 30.13 -8.48
C ARG A 397 42.89 30.02 -8.53
N LEU A 398 42.18 31.12 -8.79
CA LEU A 398 40.73 31.12 -8.94
C LEU A 398 40.29 30.27 -10.12
N ILE A 399 40.93 30.42 -11.28
CA ILE A 399 40.64 29.60 -12.46
C ILE A 399 40.88 28.12 -12.19
N ALA A 400 41.96 27.75 -11.53
CA ALA A 400 42.25 26.36 -11.16
C ALA A 400 41.24 25.79 -10.17
N ALA A 401 40.67 26.60 -9.30
CA ALA A 401 39.57 26.20 -8.40
C ALA A 401 38.25 26.02 -9.15
N LEU A 402 37.95 26.86 -10.14
CA LEU A 402 36.71 26.82 -10.92
C LEU A 402 36.73 25.72 -12.01
N SER A 403 37.83 25.51 -12.71
CA SER A 403 37.94 24.54 -13.81
C SER A 403 39.22 23.74 -13.72
N PRO A 404 39.16 22.47 -13.28
CA PRO A 404 40.35 21.62 -13.20
C PRO A 404 40.71 21.09 -14.60
N SER A 405 41.31 21.92 -15.44
CA SER A 405 41.79 21.53 -16.79
C SER A 405 42.79 20.35 -16.75
N LEU A 406 43.58 20.28 -15.71
CA LEU A 406 44.50 19.16 -15.45
C LEU A 406 43.78 17.81 -15.21
N LEU A 407 42.59 17.83 -14.63
CA LEU A 407 41.81 16.62 -14.45
C LEU A 407 41.43 16.00 -15.81
N GLN A 408 41.13 16.85 -16.79
CA GLN A 408 40.77 16.39 -18.14
C GLN A 408 41.99 15.90 -18.94
N GLN A 409 43.17 16.52 -18.75
CA GLN A 409 44.38 16.20 -19.47
C GLN A 409 45.16 15.04 -18.87
N LEU A 410 45.28 14.99 -17.55
CA LEU A 410 46.21 14.08 -16.85
C LEU A 410 45.51 13.13 -15.87
N GLY A 411 44.17 13.22 -15.73
CA GLY A 411 43.36 12.37 -14.86
C GLY A 411 43.42 12.72 -13.38
N LEU A 412 42.57 12.01 -12.58
CA LEU A 412 42.35 12.30 -11.16
C LEU A 412 43.62 12.25 -10.30
N ALA A 413 44.47 11.27 -10.51
CA ALA A 413 45.69 11.10 -9.71
C ALA A 413 46.65 12.27 -9.82
N ALA A 414 46.90 12.77 -11.06
CA ALA A 414 47.76 13.91 -11.30
C ALA A 414 47.14 15.21 -10.76
N ALA A 415 45.86 15.41 -11.00
CA ALA A 415 45.13 16.57 -10.48
C ALA A 415 45.15 16.65 -8.94
N LEU A 416 44.97 15.54 -8.25
CA LEU A 416 45.05 15.49 -6.78
C LEU A 416 46.45 15.76 -6.25
N ARG A 417 47.50 15.22 -6.88
CA ARG A 417 48.90 15.52 -6.51
C ARG A 417 49.21 17.00 -6.63
N GLN A 418 48.82 17.61 -7.75
CA GLN A 418 49.06 19.04 -7.96
C GLN A 418 48.24 19.90 -6.98
N PHE A 419 46.99 19.54 -6.74
CA PHE A 419 46.13 20.22 -5.78
C PHE A 419 46.77 20.23 -4.39
N VAL A 420 47.20 19.06 -3.88
CA VAL A 420 47.82 18.92 -2.56
C VAL A 420 49.15 19.69 -2.48
N THR A 421 49.98 19.64 -3.54
CA THR A 421 51.24 20.39 -3.58
C THR A 421 51.01 21.90 -3.56
N GLY A 422 50.03 22.39 -4.33
CA GLY A 422 49.65 23.80 -4.33
C GLY A 422 49.07 24.25 -2.98
N PHE A 423 48.27 23.41 -2.36
CA PHE A 423 47.67 23.67 -1.05
C PHE A 423 48.71 23.83 0.04
N GLY A 424 49.67 22.88 0.18
CA GLY A 424 50.75 22.95 1.18
C GLY A 424 51.73 24.10 0.98
N ARG A 425 51.82 24.68 -0.24
CA ARG A 425 52.63 25.90 -0.47
C ARG A 425 51.88 27.18 -0.06
N THR A 426 50.56 27.13 0.02
CA THR A 426 49.72 28.32 0.24
C THR A 426 49.33 28.45 1.71
N PHE A 427 49.07 27.32 2.35
CA PHE A 427 48.57 27.26 3.73
C PHE A 427 49.57 26.52 4.62
N PRO A 428 49.72 26.92 5.91
CA PRO A 428 50.64 26.30 6.85
C PRO A 428 50.05 24.96 7.36
N VAL A 429 49.79 24.03 6.46
CA VAL A 429 49.19 22.72 6.75
C VAL A 429 49.99 21.62 6.07
N HIS A 430 50.40 20.62 6.84
CA HIS A 430 51.11 19.47 6.29
C HIS A 430 50.11 18.44 5.72
N VAL A 431 50.13 18.24 4.41
CA VAL A 431 49.26 17.31 3.73
C VAL A 431 49.98 16.02 3.39
N ARG A 432 49.48 14.89 3.86
CA ARG A 432 49.92 13.55 3.48
C ARG A 432 48.95 12.95 2.45
N LEU A 433 49.44 12.67 1.24
CA LEU A 433 48.66 12.10 0.15
C LEU A 433 48.97 10.62 -0.02
N ARG A 434 47.94 9.77 -0.02
CA ARG A 434 48.02 8.33 -0.33
C ARG A 434 47.07 8.00 -1.49
N LEU A 435 47.65 7.67 -2.64
CA LEU A 435 46.91 7.26 -3.84
C LEU A 435 47.32 5.84 -4.24
N SER A 436 46.38 4.95 -4.44
CA SER A 436 46.66 3.61 -4.93
C SER A 436 45.48 3.02 -5.73
N ARG A 437 45.83 2.35 -6.85
CA ARG A 437 44.86 1.56 -7.65
C ARG A 437 43.61 2.31 -8.05
N LEU A 438 43.69 3.53 -8.58
CA LEU A 438 42.49 4.29 -8.99
C LEU A 438 41.82 3.67 -10.22
N GLY A 439 42.59 3.10 -11.17
CA GLY A 439 42.05 2.55 -12.41
C GLY A 439 41.45 3.62 -13.32
N GLU A 440 40.81 3.18 -14.39
CA GLU A 440 40.01 4.06 -15.25
C GLU A 440 38.68 4.37 -14.59
N LEU A 441 38.30 5.65 -14.57
CA LEU A 441 37.07 6.16 -14.02
C LEU A 441 36.34 7.01 -15.06
N PRO A 442 35.00 6.96 -15.13
CA PRO A 442 34.24 7.90 -15.92
C PRO A 442 34.59 9.35 -15.56
N GLN A 443 34.63 10.23 -16.56
CA GLN A 443 35.02 11.62 -16.36
C GLN A 443 34.19 12.35 -15.30
N ASP A 444 32.88 12.14 -15.31
CA ASP A 444 31.97 12.73 -14.32
C ASP A 444 32.29 12.26 -12.89
N THR A 445 32.65 10.99 -12.72
CA THR A 445 33.06 10.44 -11.41
C THR A 445 34.38 11.07 -10.95
N GLN A 446 35.34 11.25 -11.86
CA GLN A 446 36.60 11.91 -11.51
C GLN A 446 36.39 13.37 -11.06
N ILE A 447 35.54 14.11 -11.77
CA ILE A 447 35.18 15.49 -11.42
C ILE A 447 34.52 15.56 -10.06
N MET A 448 33.54 14.69 -9.79
CA MET A 448 32.84 14.65 -8.53
C MET A 448 33.78 14.32 -7.34
N LEU A 449 34.67 13.32 -7.52
CA LEU A 449 35.68 12.99 -6.49
C LEU A 449 36.61 14.16 -6.22
N TYR A 450 37.07 14.84 -7.30
CA TYR A 450 37.90 16.02 -7.15
C TYR A 450 37.18 17.15 -6.40
N ARG A 451 35.92 17.42 -6.71
CA ARG A 451 35.11 18.42 -6.01
C ARG A 451 34.89 18.08 -4.55
N LEU A 452 34.66 16.80 -4.22
CA LEU A 452 34.54 16.35 -2.82
C LEU A 452 35.83 16.63 -2.04
N VAL A 453 37.00 16.39 -2.65
CA VAL A 453 38.30 16.73 -2.04
C VAL A 453 38.43 18.24 -1.86
N GLN A 454 38.14 19.06 -2.89
CA GLN A 454 38.19 20.51 -2.78
C GLN A 454 37.33 21.04 -1.63
N GLU A 455 36.09 20.53 -1.47
CA GLU A 455 35.19 20.93 -0.41
C GLU A 455 35.70 20.53 0.98
N CYS A 456 36.25 19.30 1.12
CA CYS A 456 36.88 18.88 2.38
C CYS A 456 38.03 19.81 2.77
N PHE A 457 38.90 20.19 1.80
CA PHE A 457 40.04 21.07 2.08
C PHE A 457 39.60 22.52 2.33
N THR A 458 38.54 22.98 1.70
CA THR A 458 37.92 24.29 2.00
C THR A 458 37.42 24.33 3.45
N ASN A 459 36.79 23.24 3.92
CA ASN A 459 36.33 23.12 5.30
C ASN A 459 37.50 23.08 6.30
N VAL A 460 38.59 22.42 5.96
CA VAL A 460 39.81 22.43 6.75
C VAL A 460 40.31 23.87 6.95
N ILE A 461 40.43 24.67 5.89
CA ILE A 461 40.91 26.05 5.99
C ILE A 461 39.99 26.93 6.81
N LYS A 462 38.69 26.85 6.49
CA LYS A 462 37.70 27.74 7.09
C LYS A 462 37.41 27.43 8.55
N HIS A 463 37.46 26.15 8.94
CA HIS A 463 36.84 25.71 10.17
C HIS A 463 37.74 24.83 11.08
N SER A 464 38.73 24.13 10.51
CA SER A 464 39.43 23.07 11.27
C SER A 464 40.57 23.59 12.16
N LYS A 465 41.34 24.60 11.74
CA LYS A 465 42.63 25.01 12.36
C LYS A 465 43.62 23.83 12.50
N ALA A 466 43.57 22.87 11.57
CA ALA A 466 44.42 21.69 11.58
C ALA A 466 45.86 22.03 11.16
N GLU A 467 46.84 21.33 11.72
CA GLU A 467 48.24 21.35 11.28
C GLU A 467 48.55 20.21 10.28
N ASN A 468 47.84 19.09 10.40
CA ASN A 468 48.03 17.92 9.57
C ASN A 468 46.75 17.43 8.91
N VAL A 469 46.79 17.09 7.64
CA VAL A 469 45.67 16.51 6.88
C VAL A 469 46.14 15.26 6.12
N LEU A 470 45.42 14.17 6.26
CA LEU A 470 45.62 12.94 5.49
C LEU A 470 44.49 12.82 4.42
N LEU A 471 44.88 12.80 3.15
CA LEU A 471 44.04 12.45 2.02
C LEU A 471 44.43 11.05 1.50
N SER A 472 43.49 10.12 1.55
CA SER A 472 43.66 8.77 1.01
C SER A 472 42.58 8.47 -0.04
N VAL A 473 42.98 8.08 -1.24
CA VAL A 473 42.07 7.65 -2.31
C VAL A 473 42.55 6.33 -2.90
N HIS A 474 41.71 5.31 -2.85
CA HIS A 474 42.04 3.99 -3.39
C HIS A 474 40.76 3.25 -3.84
N ARG A 475 40.93 2.31 -4.76
CA ARG A 475 39.89 1.40 -5.23
C ARG A 475 40.02 0.06 -4.54
N SER A 476 38.95 -0.45 -3.99
CA SER A 476 38.87 -1.79 -3.36
C SER A 476 37.48 -2.38 -3.54
N ASN A 477 37.41 -3.68 -3.88
CA ASN A 477 36.14 -4.43 -4.00
C ASN A 477 35.05 -3.74 -4.84
N GLY A 478 35.41 -3.21 -6.02
CA GLY A 478 34.47 -2.52 -6.91
C GLY A 478 33.98 -1.16 -6.38
N ARG A 479 34.66 -0.59 -5.37
CA ARG A 479 34.30 0.70 -4.79
C ARG A 479 35.51 1.62 -4.73
N MET A 480 35.28 2.91 -4.94
CA MET A 480 36.24 3.96 -4.66
C MET A 480 36.07 4.39 -3.20
N HIS A 481 37.19 4.40 -2.48
CA HIS A 481 37.29 4.90 -1.12
C HIS A 481 38.05 6.23 -1.14
N LEU A 482 37.40 7.28 -0.66
CA LEU A 482 38.01 8.59 -0.44
C LEU A 482 37.91 8.90 1.07
N LYS A 483 39.04 9.12 1.68
CA LYS A 483 39.14 9.45 3.12
C LYS A 483 39.93 10.74 3.29
N VAL A 484 39.34 11.70 4.00
CA VAL A 484 40.00 12.91 4.47
C VAL A 484 39.96 12.92 6.00
N GLU A 485 41.12 13.15 6.65
CA GLU A 485 41.25 13.17 8.08
C GLU A 485 42.15 14.36 8.48
N ASP A 486 41.67 15.21 9.37
CA ASP A 486 42.37 16.35 9.91
C ASP A 486 42.49 16.25 11.45
N ASP A 487 43.52 16.88 12.01
CA ASP A 487 43.81 16.94 13.45
C ASP A 487 43.31 18.23 14.11
N GLY A 488 42.36 18.91 13.50
CA GLY A 488 41.89 20.21 13.98
C GLY A 488 40.92 20.17 15.16
N ILE A 489 40.21 21.27 15.37
CA ILE A 489 39.31 21.47 16.51
C ILE A 489 38.05 20.60 16.49
N GLY A 490 37.71 20.00 15.33
CA GLY A 490 36.46 19.25 15.15
C GLY A 490 35.21 20.10 15.43
N PHE A 491 34.03 19.46 15.45
CA PHE A 491 32.75 20.13 15.69
C PHE A 491 31.69 19.15 16.21
N ASP A 492 30.59 19.69 16.74
CA ASP A 492 29.40 18.89 17.09
C ASP A 492 28.50 18.72 15.87
N LEU A 493 28.35 17.47 15.43
CA LEU A 493 27.55 17.11 14.25
C LEU A 493 26.08 17.45 14.41
N ALA A 494 25.51 17.33 15.63
CA ALA A 494 24.11 17.61 15.90
C ALA A 494 23.83 19.12 15.82
N GLN A 495 24.73 19.94 16.35
CA GLN A 495 24.63 21.40 16.25
C GLN A 495 24.86 21.90 14.82
N ALA A 496 25.80 21.31 14.10
CA ALA A 496 26.07 21.67 12.70
C ALA A 496 24.87 21.38 11.78
N ALA A 497 24.15 20.29 12.02
CA ALA A 497 22.95 19.93 11.24
C ALA A 497 21.79 20.93 11.41
N GLN A 498 21.73 21.67 12.52
CA GLN A 498 20.68 22.66 12.80
C GLN A 498 21.00 24.07 12.25
N LYS A 499 22.27 24.37 11.99
CA LYS A 499 22.66 25.69 11.48
C LYS A 499 22.55 25.74 9.96
N ARG A 500 21.99 26.84 9.44
CA ARG A 500 21.89 27.13 8.00
C ARG A 500 23.24 27.19 7.26
N GLU A 501 24.37 27.21 7.98
CA GLU A 501 25.73 27.26 7.44
C GLU A 501 26.30 25.88 6.99
N SER A 502 25.54 24.79 7.13
CA SER A 502 25.99 23.43 6.76
C SER A 502 25.83 23.10 5.26
N PHE A 503 25.69 24.09 4.37
CA PHE A 503 25.53 23.86 2.93
C PHE A 503 26.65 23.00 2.32
N GLY A 504 27.90 23.14 2.76
CA GLY A 504 29.02 22.34 2.25
C GLY A 504 28.92 20.85 2.56
N LEU A 505 28.56 20.49 3.79
CA LEU A 505 28.40 19.08 4.20
C LEU A 505 27.17 18.43 3.57
N SER A 506 26.07 19.19 3.46
CA SER A 506 24.83 18.73 2.80
C SER A 506 25.08 18.51 1.30
N GLY A 507 25.71 19.46 0.62
CA GLY A 507 26.04 19.34 -0.79
C GLY A 507 27.01 18.19 -1.09
N MET A 508 27.99 17.93 -0.19
CA MET A 508 28.85 16.74 -0.32
C MET A 508 28.05 15.44 -0.18
N ARG A 509 27.13 15.37 0.78
CA ARG A 509 26.29 14.18 1.00
C ARG A 509 25.39 13.92 -0.19
N GLU A 510 24.75 14.96 -0.75
CA GLU A 510 23.91 14.87 -1.93
C GLU A 510 24.69 14.37 -3.15
N ARG A 511 25.89 14.91 -3.41
CA ARG A 511 26.76 14.45 -4.48
C ARG A 511 27.17 12.99 -4.34
N VAL A 512 27.45 12.54 -3.12
CA VAL A 512 27.80 11.13 -2.83
C VAL A 512 26.60 10.22 -3.06
N VAL A 513 25.39 10.62 -2.63
CA VAL A 513 24.16 9.85 -2.85
C VAL A 513 23.82 9.73 -4.34
N LEU A 514 24.00 10.79 -5.12
CA LEU A 514 23.79 10.75 -6.58
C LEU A 514 24.74 9.78 -7.29
N LEU A 515 25.94 9.58 -6.76
CA LEU A 515 26.89 8.56 -7.23
C LEU A 515 26.59 7.15 -6.67
N GLY A 516 25.46 6.95 -5.99
CA GLY A 516 25.11 5.69 -5.34
C GLY A 516 26.00 5.32 -4.15
N GLY A 517 26.75 6.31 -3.64
CA GLY A 517 27.72 6.13 -2.57
C GLY A 517 27.16 6.37 -1.16
N ARG A 518 28.04 6.21 -0.17
CA ARG A 518 27.76 6.52 1.23
C ARG A 518 28.88 7.40 1.78
N MET A 519 28.51 8.37 2.64
CA MET A 519 29.41 9.29 3.34
C MET A 519 29.21 9.16 4.84
N GLU A 520 30.30 8.91 5.55
CA GLU A 520 30.36 8.85 7.00
C GLU A 520 31.27 9.97 7.53
N ILE A 521 30.81 10.72 8.51
CA ILE A 521 31.58 11.79 9.16
C ILE A 521 31.75 11.41 10.62
N LYS A 522 33.00 11.36 11.10
CA LYS A 522 33.36 11.19 12.50
C LYS A 522 34.11 12.42 12.95
N THR A 523 33.54 13.14 13.87
CA THR A 523 34.15 14.35 14.44
C THR A 523 33.71 14.50 15.90
N ARG A 524 34.58 15.13 16.68
CA ARG A 524 34.28 15.55 18.06
C ARG A 524 35.07 16.81 18.37
N GLN A 525 34.58 17.62 19.26
CA GLN A 525 35.23 18.85 19.69
C GLN A 525 36.62 18.55 20.29
N GLY A 526 37.67 19.19 19.78
CA GLY A 526 39.07 18.94 20.14
C GLY A 526 39.69 17.65 19.58
N GLY A 527 39.00 16.92 18.69
CA GLY A 527 39.46 15.62 18.18
C GLY A 527 39.57 15.47 16.68
N GLY A 528 39.58 16.59 15.94
CA GLY A 528 39.65 16.59 14.48
C GLY A 528 38.41 16.10 13.77
N THR A 529 38.49 15.98 12.45
CA THR A 529 37.40 15.48 11.59
C THR A 529 37.88 14.41 10.64
N LYS A 530 37.09 13.34 10.51
CA LYS A 530 37.30 12.26 9.54
C LYS A 530 36.09 12.10 8.66
N ILE A 531 36.26 12.24 7.37
CA ILE A 531 35.25 12.04 6.34
C ILE A 531 35.64 10.78 5.56
N ASP A 532 34.77 9.79 5.51
CA ASP A 532 34.94 8.52 4.76
C ASP A 532 33.82 8.42 3.73
N ILE A 533 34.19 8.39 2.45
CA ILE A 533 33.28 8.35 1.32
C ILE A 533 33.54 7.07 0.53
N ARG A 534 32.48 6.32 0.21
CA ARG A 534 32.53 5.07 -0.54
C ARG A 534 31.56 5.15 -1.71
N ILE A 535 32.07 5.03 -2.92
CA ILE A 535 31.31 5.15 -4.16
C ILE A 535 31.43 3.84 -4.95
N PRO A 536 30.34 3.20 -5.41
CA PRO A 536 30.41 2.06 -6.32
C PRO A 536 30.98 2.51 -7.68
N ILE A 537 31.77 1.63 -8.33
CA ILE A 537 32.44 1.92 -9.62
C ILE A 537 32.18 0.77 -10.56
#